data_e8f05955afa7b16e04e8e44854399e37
#
_entry.id   e8f05955afa7b16e04e8e44854399e37
#
_cell.length_a   1.000
_cell.length_b   1.000
_cell.length_c   1.000
_cell.angle_alpha   90.00
_cell.angle_beta   90.00
_cell.angle_gamma   90.00
#
_symmetry.space_group_name_H-M   'P 1'
#
loop_
_entity.id
_entity.type
_entity.pdbx_description
1 polymer ?
#
loop_
_entity_poly.entity_id
_entity_poly.type
_entity_poly.pdbx_seq_one_letter_code
_entity_poly.pdbx_strand_id
1 'polypeptide(L)'
;RDGVRFTQFYNTGRCCPTRASLLSGLYPHQAGIGHMMDDRGFPGYRGEFGSNCYTIAEALQPAGYQNYMAGKWHVTHGLSPKKAEDKKNWPIQRGFDRFYGTIHGAGSFFDPNTLVRDNTLISPYADPSYKPDSYYYTDAIADHAVRFIREHDQTKPFFMYVAFTAAHWPMHAKEKDLAKYKGRYKEGYSTIRTDRYQKMLQHGLVTEDSTTLWPLEEQWGEHGEYWPWDERNMEVYAAMVDSMDQGIGKIVQALETTNQFNNTLVCYMQDNGGCAEGMGRRSIGKPRASTPPLPPMKADTLQVDMIPKQTRDGYPVRQGKGVLAGPADTYIGYGLSLIHI
;
A
#
# COMPACT_ATOMS: atom_id res chain seq x y z
N ARG A 1 3.37 12.30 -17.42
CA ARG A 1 4.25 12.18 -18.60
C ARG A 1 4.96 13.51 -18.90
N ASP A 2 4.36 14.63 -18.51
CA ASP A 2 4.83 15.99 -18.83
C ASP A 2 5.60 16.66 -17.70
N GLY A 3 5.81 15.94 -16.60
CA GLY A 3 6.54 16.42 -15.42
C GLY A 3 8.03 16.08 -15.43
N VAL A 4 8.73 16.56 -14.39
CA VAL A 4 10.13 16.24 -14.13
C VAL A 4 10.26 14.81 -13.60
N ARG A 5 11.21 14.05 -14.16
CA ARG A 5 11.50 12.68 -13.76
C ARG A 5 12.93 12.61 -13.22
N PHE A 6 13.05 12.13 -11.98
CA PHE A 6 14.33 11.87 -11.36
C PHE A 6 14.78 10.43 -11.67
N THR A 7 15.89 10.26 -12.35
CA THR A 7 16.49 8.95 -12.67
C THR A 7 17.35 8.40 -11.53
N GLN A 8 17.79 9.28 -10.62
CA GLN A 8 18.55 8.93 -9.43
C GLN A 8 17.84 9.50 -8.19
N PHE A 9 16.85 8.75 -7.71
CA PHE A 9 16.09 9.07 -6.52
C PHE A 9 16.05 7.83 -5.61
N TYR A 10 16.69 7.91 -4.45
CA TYR A 10 16.90 6.78 -3.56
C TYR A 10 16.01 6.87 -2.33
N ASN A 11 15.48 5.74 -1.91
CA ASN A 11 14.78 5.57 -0.65
C ASN A 11 15.66 4.80 0.36
N THR A 12 15.11 4.49 1.54
CA THR A 12 15.85 3.78 2.59
C THR A 12 15.59 2.26 2.59
N GLY A 13 15.08 1.73 1.51
CA GLY A 13 14.94 0.30 1.24
C GLY A 13 13.77 -0.40 1.91
N ARG A 14 13.06 0.22 2.87
CA ARG A 14 11.87 -0.31 3.54
C ARG A 14 10.82 0.77 3.80
N CYS A 15 9.55 0.34 3.91
CA CYS A 15 8.42 1.25 4.05
C CYS A 15 8.49 2.16 5.29
N CYS A 16 8.66 1.63 6.50
CA CYS A 16 8.72 2.47 7.71
C CYS A 16 9.86 3.48 7.68
N PRO A 17 11.14 3.07 7.43
CA PRO A 17 12.25 4.00 7.35
C PRO A 17 12.08 5.07 6.27
N THR A 18 11.64 4.70 5.07
CA THR A 18 11.41 5.66 3.98
C THR A 18 10.31 6.66 4.35
N ARG A 19 9.20 6.19 4.92
CA ARG A 19 8.10 7.06 5.35
C ARG A 19 8.54 8.01 6.45
N ALA A 20 9.33 7.53 7.40
CA ALA A 20 9.89 8.37 8.45
C ALA A 20 10.78 9.48 7.86
N SER A 21 11.68 9.14 6.94
CA SER A 21 12.53 10.12 6.27
C SER A 21 11.73 11.10 5.42
N LEU A 22 10.76 10.62 4.64
CA LEU A 22 9.92 11.47 3.80
C LEU A 22 9.12 12.48 4.65
N LEU A 23 8.52 12.01 5.74
CA LEU A 23 7.67 12.85 6.58
C LEU A 23 8.44 13.81 7.47
N SER A 24 9.69 13.49 7.86
CA SER A 24 10.45 14.31 8.82
C SER A 24 11.65 15.04 8.22
N GLY A 25 12.08 14.70 7.00
CA GLY A 25 13.32 15.23 6.40
C GLY A 25 14.60 14.72 7.08
N LEU A 26 14.51 13.75 8.00
CA LEU A 26 15.63 13.21 8.76
C LEU A 26 16.02 11.81 8.23
N TYR A 27 17.25 11.38 8.53
CA TYR A 27 17.54 9.96 8.40
C TYR A 27 16.66 9.13 9.34
N PRO A 28 16.24 7.93 8.94
CA PRO A 28 15.24 7.15 9.70
C PRO A 28 15.71 6.81 11.11
N HIS A 29 17.01 6.62 11.33
CA HIS A 29 17.59 6.40 12.65
C HIS A 29 17.51 7.64 13.55
N GLN A 30 17.62 8.84 12.98
CA GLN A 30 17.43 10.10 13.70
C GLN A 30 15.97 10.28 14.11
N ALA A 31 15.04 9.86 13.25
CA ALA A 31 13.61 9.88 13.54
C ALA A 31 13.16 8.81 14.53
N GLY A 32 14.02 7.83 14.85
CA GLY A 32 13.71 6.70 15.74
C GLY A 32 13.16 5.46 15.02
N ILE A 33 13.11 5.46 13.69
CA ILE A 33 12.48 4.41 12.86
C ILE A 33 13.51 3.84 11.85
N GLY A 34 14.67 3.43 12.34
CA GLY A 34 15.71 2.81 11.51
C GLY A 34 15.36 1.40 11.00
N HIS A 35 14.24 0.82 11.46
CA HIS A 35 13.70 -0.48 11.01
C HIS A 35 12.18 -0.42 10.93
N MET A 36 11.47 -1.47 11.34
CA MET A 36 10.01 -1.53 11.37
C MET A 36 9.45 -0.92 12.67
N MET A 37 8.21 -1.24 13.03
CA MET A 37 7.47 -0.66 14.17
C MET A 37 7.82 -1.25 15.53
N ASP A 38 8.80 -2.14 15.63
CA ASP A 38 9.21 -2.74 16.89
C ASP A 38 10.21 -1.86 17.64
N ASP A 39 9.98 -1.62 18.93
CA ASP A 39 10.98 -1.02 19.79
C ASP A 39 12.07 -2.03 20.13
N ARG A 40 13.29 -1.74 19.70
CA ARG A 40 14.47 -2.58 19.92
C ARG A 40 15.36 -2.07 21.07
N GLY A 41 14.87 -1.12 21.84
CA GLY A 41 15.57 -0.56 23.01
C GLY A 41 16.68 0.44 22.67
N PHE A 42 16.84 0.87 21.42
CA PHE A 42 17.84 1.85 21.00
C PHE A 42 17.16 3.10 20.43
N PRO A 43 17.73 4.30 20.62
CA PRO A 43 17.13 5.56 20.14
C PRO A 43 16.77 5.58 18.64
N GLY A 44 17.63 5.00 17.79
CA GLY A 44 17.40 4.91 16.34
C GLY A 44 16.42 3.82 15.91
N TYR A 45 15.95 2.98 16.82
CA TYR A 45 15.11 1.79 16.55
C TYR A 45 13.93 1.69 17.50
N ARG A 46 13.32 2.82 17.84
CA ARG A 46 12.13 2.86 18.71
C ARG A 46 10.86 2.40 18.01
N GLY A 47 10.86 2.34 16.67
CA GLY A 47 9.69 1.94 15.89
C GLY A 47 8.58 2.99 15.82
N GLU A 48 8.81 4.19 16.34
CA GLU A 48 7.92 5.33 16.27
C GLU A 48 8.72 6.65 16.25
N PHE A 49 8.09 7.75 15.84
CA PHE A 49 8.72 9.06 15.85
C PHE A 49 9.17 9.47 17.25
N GLY A 50 10.42 9.92 17.35
CA GLY A 50 10.94 10.56 18.54
C GLY A 50 10.36 11.95 18.77
N SER A 51 10.50 12.45 20.01
CA SER A 51 10.10 13.83 20.36
C SER A 51 10.98 14.90 19.71
N ASN A 52 12.07 14.52 19.09
CA ASN A 52 13.07 15.37 18.46
C ASN A 52 12.83 15.61 16.97
N CYS A 53 11.74 15.14 16.41
CA CYS A 53 11.42 15.34 15.00
C CYS A 53 10.01 15.88 14.80
N TYR A 54 9.88 16.75 13.81
CA TYR A 54 8.61 17.26 13.30
C TYR A 54 8.30 16.58 11.98
N THR A 55 7.03 16.40 11.68
CA THR A 55 6.60 15.98 10.34
C THR A 55 6.46 17.21 9.43
N ILE A 56 6.45 16.97 8.12
CA ILE A 56 6.16 18.02 7.14
C ILE A 56 4.78 18.68 7.41
N ALA A 57 3.79 17.92 7.89
CA ALA A 57 2.48 18.45 8.25
C ALA A 57 2.57 19.40 9.46
N GLU A 58 3.30 19.02 10.53
CA GLU A 58 3.55 19.90 11.69
C GLU A 58 4.31 21.17 11.28
N ALA A 59 5.27 21.05 10.36
CA ALA A 59 6.06 22.19 9.88
C ALA A 59 5.23 23.17 9.02
N LEU A 60 4.21 22.68 8.32
CA LEU A 60 3.37 23.52 7.45
C LEU A 60 2.18 24.18 8.18
N GLN A 61 1.77 23.66 9.34
CA GLN A 61 0.67 24.24 10.12
C GLN A 61 0.86 25.75 10.43
N PRO A 62 2.03 26.22 10.92
CA PRO A 62 2.24 27.64 11.19
C PRO A 62 2.14 28.53 9.94
N ALA A 63 2.35 27.95 8.74
CA ALA A 63 2.21 28.65 7.46
C ALA A 63 0.74 28.66 6.96
N GLY A 64 -0.22 28.17 7.74
CA GLY A 64 -1.64 28.19 7.42
C GLY A 64 -2.12 27.07 6.50
N TYR A 65 -1.30 26.04 6.28
CA TYR A 65 -1.70 24.87 5.49
C TYR A 65 -2.76 24.04 6.22
N GLN A 66 -3.71 23.52 5.45
CA GLN A 66 -4.56 22.41 5.86
C GLN A 66 -3.93 21.09 5.41
N ASN A 67 -3.75 20.17 6.33
CA ASN A 67 -2.97 18.95 6.10
C ASN A 67 -3.88 17.72 6.09
N TYR A 68 -3.85 16.97 5.02
CA TYR A 68 -4.71 15.80 4.81
C TYR A 68 -3.90 14.54 4.58
N MET A 69 -4.39 13.41 5.09
CA MET A 69 -3.78 12.13 4.81
C MET A 69 -4.83 11.08 4.48
N ALA A 70 -4.59 10.32 3.40
CA ALA A 70 -5.35 9.14 3.04
C ALA A 70 -4.41 7.96 2.79
N GLY A 71 -4.62 6.84 3.51
CA GLY A 71 -3.87 5.60 3.30
C GLY A 71 -3.00 5.16 4.48
N LYS A 72 -1.91 4.48 4.17
CA LYS A 72 -1.02 3.81 5.13
C LYS A 72 -0.14 4.79 5.90
N TRP A 73 -0.22 4.75 7.25
CA TRP A 73 0.66 5.51 8.15
C TRP A 73 2.02 4.83 8.37
N HIS A 74 2.05 3.78 9.14
CA HIS A 74 3.15 2.85 9.33
C HIS A 74 4.45 3.45 9.92
N VAL A 75 4.34 4.47 10.75
CA VAL A 75 5.46 5.14 11.45
C VAL A 75 5.19 5.33 12.95
N THR A 76 4.44 4.42 13.54
CA THR A 76 4.19 4.30 14.97
C THR A 76 4.13 2.83 15.37
N HIS A 77 4.20 2.55 16.66
CA HIS A 77 4.07 1.18 17.17
C HIS A 77 2.80 0.49 16.65
N GLY A 78 2.89 -0.81 16.50
CA GLY A 78 1.74 -1.62 16.15
C GLY A 78 0.63 -1.50 17.18
N LEU A 79 -0.62 -1.37 16.72
CA LEU A 79 -1.77 -1.38 17.60
C LEU A 79 -1.94 -2.77 18.23
N SER A 80 -1.87 -2.83 19.55
CA SER A 80 -2.45 -3.91 20.30
C SER A 80 -3.83 -3.45 20.78
N PRO A 81 -4.87 -4.29 20.78
CA PRO A 81 -6.15 -3.94 21.39
C PRO A 81 -6.02 -3.47 22.85
N LYS A 82 -4.97 -3.92 23.52
CA LYS A 82 -4.62 -3.53 24.91
C LYS A 82 -3.89 -2.20 25.04
N LYS A 83 -3.39 -1.62 23.93
CA LYS A 83 -2.61 -0.37 23.87
C LYS A 83 -3.17 0.66 22.88
N ALA A 84 -4.42 0.50 22.45
CA ALA A 84 -5.08 1.39 21.48
C ALA A 84 -5.24 2.84 21.98
N GLU A 85 -4.91 3.12 23.23
CA GLU A 85 -5.03 4.45 23.82
C GLU A 85 -3.83 5.37 23.53
N ASP A 86 -2.65 4.84 23.21
CA ASP A 86 -1.48 5.66 22.88
C ASP A 86 -1.50 6.10 21.42
N LYS A 87 -2.11 7.26 21.15
CA LYS A 87 -2.24 7.87 19.84
C LYS A 87 -1.22 8.98 19.57
N LYS A 88 -0.23 9.19 20.47
CA LYS A 88 0.70 10.34 20.39
C LYS A 88 1.41 10.51 19.04
N ASN A 89 1.62 9.41 18.31
CA ASN A 89 2.26 9.39 17.00
C ASN A 89 1.28 9.02 15.85
N TRP A 90 -0.03 9.15 16.07
CA TRP A 90 -1.00 9.00 14.98
C TRP A 90 -1.06 10.26 14.11
N PRO A 91 -1.56 10.19 12.88
CA PRO A 91 -1.53 11.31 11.94
C PRO A 91 -2.06 12.63 12.49
N ILE A 92 -3.20 12.62 13.21
CA ILE A 92 -3.80 13.86 13.77
C ILE A 92 -2.85 14.51 14.77
N GLN A 93 -2.17 13.75 15.63
CA GLN A 93 -1.20 14.27 16.60
C GLN A 93 0.14 14.65 15.94
N ARG A 94 0.30 14.30 14.67
CA ARG A 94 1.49 14.62 13.86
C ARG A 94 1.18 15.60 12.74
N GLY A 95 0.25 16.53 13.00
CA GLY A 95 0.00 17.72 12.19
C GLY A 95 -1.00 17.58 11.06
N PHE A 96 -1.67 16.43 10.90
CA PHE A 96 -2.74 16.28 9.92
C PHE A 96 -4.09 16.68 10.53
N ASP A 97 -4.88 17.45 9.79
CA ASP A 97 -6.22 17.88 10.20
C ASP A 97 -7.27 16.80 9.96
N ARG A 98 -7.07 15.96 8.94
CA ARG A 98 -7.96 14.85 8.59
C ARG A 98 -7.14 13.64 8.19
N PHE A 99 -7.63 12.47 8.61
CA PHE A 99 -7.01 11.20 8.28
C PHE A 99 -8.06 10.13 7.97
N TYR A 100 -7.83 9.38 6.90
CA TYR A 100 -8.50 8.11 6.65
C TYR A 100 -7.49 7.08 6.19
N GLY A 101 -7.30 6.01 6.94
CA GLY A 101 -6.32 5.00 6.56
C GLY A 101 -5.98 4.02 7.66
N THR A 102 -4.94 3.22 7.42
CA THR A 102 -4.49 2.19 8.37
C THR A 102 -3.25 2.65 9.12
N ILE A 103 -3.22 2.34 10.42
CA ILE A 103 -2.02 2.55 11.25
C ILE A 103 -0.94 1.53 10.90
N HIS A 104 -1.32 0.26 10.68
CA HIS A 104 -0.43 -0.80 10.20
C HIS A 104 -0.11 -0.68 8.71
N GLY A 105 0.96 -1.39 8.31
CA GLY A 105 1.51 -1.32 6.96
C GLY A 105 0.94 -2.30 5.96
N ALA A 106 0.28 -3.36 6.41
CA ALA A 106 -0.25 -4.42 5.57
C ALA A 106 -1.54 -4.99 6.16
N GLY A 107 -2.36 -5.58 5.32
CA GLY A 107 -3.62 -6.20 5.69
C GLY A 107 -4.53 -6.42 4.50
N SER A 108 -5.69 -7.01 4.72
CA SER A 108 -6.66 -7.26 3.65
C SER A 108 -7.09 -5.97 2.98
N PHE A 109 -7.17 -5.96 1.65
CA PHE A 109 -7.72 -4.82 0.90
C PHE A 109 -9.25 -4.77 0.92
N PHE A 110 -9.90 -5.87 1.31
CA PHE A 110 -11.35 -5.94 1.46
C PHE A 110 -11.80 -5.69 2.90
N ASP A 111 -10.95 -5.94 3.89
CA ASP A 111 -11.21 -5.71 5.32
C ASP A 111 -9.91 -5.31 6.02
N PRO A 112 -9.45 -4.07 5.81
CA PRO A 112 -8.14 -3.63 6.32
C PRO A 112 -8.11 -3.59 7.84
N ASN A 113 -7.02 -4.12 8.40
CA ASN A 113 -6.80 -4.04 9.84
C ASN A 113 -6.37 -2.63 10.25
N THR A 114 -6.71 -2.27 11.50
CA THR A 114 -6.36 -0.98 12.07
C THR A 114 -6.82 0.23 11.26
N LEU A 115 -7.97 0.10 10.58
CA LEU A 115 -8.56 1.21 9.84
C LEU A 115 -9.05 2.29 10.79
N VAL A 116 -8.67 3.52 10.51
CA VAL A 116 -8.92 4.68 11.36
C VAL A 116 -9.51 5.82 10.52
N ARG A 117 -10.48 6.52 11.09
CA ARG A 117 -10.86 7.87 10.68
C ARG A 117 -10.44 8.85 11.78
N ASP A 118 -9.59 9.77 11.44
CA ASP A 118 -8.98 10.74 12.36
C ASP A 118 -8.33 10.01 13.57
N ASN A 119 -8.98 9.92 14.69
CA ASN A 119 -8.51 9.23 15.90
C ASN A 119 -9.39 8.03 16.31
N THR A 120 -10.30 7.59 15.43
CA THR A 120 -11.27 6.55 15.77
C THR A 120 -11.06 5.30 14.90
N LEU A 121 -10.85 4.15 15.54
CA LEU A 121 -10.87 2.86 14.85
C LEU A 121 -12.29 2.61 14.31
N ILE A 122 -12.37 2.21 13.05
CA ILE A 122 -13.64 1.96 12.36
C ILE A 122 -13.62 0.62 11.62
N SER A 123 -14.81 0.08 11.41
CA SER A 123 -15.03 -0.99 10.46
C SER A 123 -15.52 -0.39 9.14
N PRO A 124 -14.97 -0.79 7.98
CA PRO A 124 -15.42 -0.27 6.70
C PRO A 124 -16.87 -0.68 6.38
N TYR A 125 -17.40 -1.71 7.06
CA TYR A 125 -18.74 -2.24 6.86
C TYR A 125 -19.80 -1.59 7.77
N ALA A 126 -19.37 -0.82 8.76
CA ALA A 126 -20.25 -0.05 9.65
C ALA A 126 -20.00 1.46 9.61
N ASP A 127 -19.17 1.93 8.67
CA ASP A 127 -18.86 3.35 8.53
C ASP A 127 -20.06 4.13 7.94
N PRO A 128 -20.70 5.04 8.72
CA PRO A 128 -21.84 5.79 8.22
C PRO A 128 -21.48 6.82 7.15
N SER A 129 -20.21 7.20 7.09
CA SER A 129 -19.70 8.28 6.23
C SER A 129 -19.19 7.82 4.87
N TYR A 130 -19.00 6.50 4.69
CA TYR A 130 -18.51 5.92 3.43
C TYR A 130 -19.11 4.53 3.22
N LYS A 131 -20.03 4.43 2.27
CA LYS A 131 -20.81 3.20 1.99
C LYS A 131 -20.75 2.89 0.49
N PRO A 132 -19.62 2.37 -0.03
CA PRO A 132 -19.55 1.91 -1.41
C PRO A 132 -20.33 0.59 -1.58
N ASP A 133 -20.78 0.29 -2.80
CA ASP A 133 -21.41 -0.99 -3.13
C ASP A 133 -20.50 -2.19 -2.82
N SER A 134 -19.22 -2.01 -3.00
CA SER A 134 -18.18 -2.98 -2.64
C SER A 134 -16.95 -2.25 -2.10
N TYR A 135 -16.56 -2.59 -0.88
CA TYR A 135 -15.39 -1.98 -0.25
C TYR A 135 -14.11 -2.57 -0.80
N TYR A 136 -13.21 -1.69 -1.25
CA TYR A 136 -11.84 -2.03 -1.61
C TYR A 136 -10.91 -0.89 -1.17
N TYR A 137 -9.90 -1.20 -0.37
CA TYR A 137 -9.12 -0.19 0.36
C TYR A 137 -8.40 0.81 -0.56
N THR A 138 -7.89 0.37 -1.72
CA THR A 138 -7.29 1.28 -2.70
C THR A 138 -8.28 2.32 -3.21
N ASP A 139 -9.52 1.89 -3.50
CA ASP A 139 -10.58 2.81 -3.92
C ASP A 139 -10.94 3.77 -2.79
N ALA A 140 -11.06 3.27 -1.55
CA ALA A 140 -11.39 4.09 -0.38
C ALA A 140 -10.33 5.17 -0.10
N ILE A 141 -9.04 4.87 -0.27
CA ILE A 141 -7.96 5.86 -0.16
C ILE A 141 -8.16 6.98 -1.18
N ALA A 142 -8.39 6.62 -2.46
CA ALA A 142 -8.60 7.61 -3.52
C ALA A 142 -9.86 8.45 -3.28
N ASP A 143 -10.97 7.82 -2.90
CA ASP A 143 -12.25 8.50 -2.70
C ASP A 143 -12.19 9.48 -1.50
N HIS A 144 -11.47 9.13 -0.43
CA HIS A 144 -11.24 10.07 0.68
C HIS A 144 -10.29 11.20 0.30
N ALA A 145 -9.24 10.95 -0.48
CA ALA A 145 -8.39 12.01 -1.02
C ALA A 145 -9.20 12.99 -1.90
N VAL A 146 -10.03 12.46 -2.80
CA VAL A 146 -10.96 13.25 -3.62
C VAL A 146 -11.92 14.06 -2.75
N ARG A 147 -12.48 13.45 -1.71
CA ARG A 147 -13.37 14.11 -0.75
C ARG A 147 -12.65 15.27 -0.05
N PHE A 148 -11.42 15.07 0.41
CA PHE A 148 -10.64 16.12 1.08
C PHE A 148 -10.37 17.31 0.14
N ILE A 149 -10.04 17.06 -1.15
CA ILE A 149 -9.86 18.08 -2.17
C ILE A 149 -11.14 18.88 -2.39
N ARG A 150 -12.29 18.21 -2.52
CA ARG A 150 -13.58 18.86 -2.79
C ARG A 150 -14.12 19.66 -1.61
N GLU A 151 -13.83 19.24 -0.39
CA GLU A 151 -14.25 19.88 0.85
C GLU A 151 -13.21 20.90 1.38
N HIS A 152 -12.07 21.04 0.67
CA HIS A 152 -11.00 21.94 1.06
C HIS A 152 -11.42 23.40 0.97
N ASP A 153 -11.07 24.19 1.99
CA ASP A 153 -11.18 25.67 1.97
C ASP A 153 -10.11 26.27 1.05
N GLN A 154 -10.50 26.59 -0.17
CA GLN A 154 -9.59 27.11 -1.20
C GLN A 154 -8.95 28.48 -0.89
N THR A 155 -9.32 29.12 0.21
CA THR A 155 -8.65 30.33 0.71
C THR A 155 -7.32 30.01 1.39
N LYS A 156 -7.04 28.73 1.66
CA LYS A 156 -5.84 28.25 2.34
C LYS A 156 -5.03 27.34 1.41
N PRO A 157 -3.72 27.25 1.58
CA PRO A 157 -2.94 26.20 0.94
C PRO A 157 -3.22 24.84 1.62
N PHE A 158 -2.99 23.75 0.89
CA PHE A 158 -3.06 22.40 1.47
C PHE A 158 -1.80 21.60 1.24
N PHE A 159 -1.55 20.65 2.14
CA PHE A 159 -0.63 19.53 1.96
C PHE A 159 -1.43 18.23 2.06
N MET A 160 -1.21 17.33 1.12
CA MET A 160 -1.88 16.02 1.14
C MET A 160 -0.89 14.89 0.94
N TYR A 161 -0.90 13.94 1.87
CA TYR A 161 -0.15 12.69 1.77
C TYR A 161 -1.08 11.54 1.40
N VAL A 162 -1.05 11.12 0.13
CA VAL A 162 -1.82 9.97 -0.35
C VAL A 162 -0.91 8.76 -0.37
N ALA A 163 -1.09 7.86 0.59
CA ALA A 163 -0.19 6.76 0.88
C ALA A 163 -0.86 5.42 0.53
N PHE A 164 -0.93 5.10 -0.76
CA PHE A 164 -1.50 3.83 -1.21
C PHE A 164 -0.75 2.64 -0.62
N THR A 165 -1.49 1.59 -0.24
CA THR A 165 -0.92 0.31 0.19
C THR A 165 -0.66 -0.61 -1.01
N ALA A 166 -1.39 -0.44 -2.11
CA ALA A 166 -1.16 -1.20 -3.34
C ALA A 166 0.25 -0.89 -3.92
N ALA A 167 0.99 -1.89 -4.44
CA ALA A 167 0.56 -3.29 -4.50
C ALA A 167 1.26 -4.17 -3.44
N HIS A 168 1.11 -3.82 -2.16
CA HIS A 168 1.62 -4.64 -1.06
C HIS A 168 0.80 -5.95 -0.93
N TRP A 169 1.42 -7.04 -0.43
CA TRP A 169 0.66 -8.22 -0.04
C TRP A 169 -0.33 -7.91 1.12
N PRO A 170 -1.42 -8.68 1.29
CA PRO A 170 -1.84 -9.84 0.49
C PRO A 170 -2.26 -9.44 -0.92
N MET A 171 -2.01 -10.36 -1.87
CA MET A 171 -2.33 -10.17 -3.27
C MET A 171 -3.85 -10.25 -3.48
N HIS A 172 -4.52 -9.12 -3.32
CA HIS A 172 -5.96 -8.94 -3.44
C HIS A 172 -6.31 -8.02 -4.60
N ALA A 173 -7.22 -8.41 -5.47
CA ALA A 173 -7.67 -7.56 -6.57
C ALA A 173 -9.19 -7.72 -6.81
N LYS A 174 -9.80 -6.64 -7.29
CA LYS A 174 -11.18 -6.69 -7.79
C LYS A 174 -11.24 -7.52 -9.07
N GLU A 175 -12.24 -8.36 -9.21
CA GLU A 175 -12.36 -9.27 -10.37
C GLU A 175 -12.39 -8.52 -11.71
N LYS A 176 -13.05 -7.37 -11.76
CA LYS A 176 -13.11 -6.53 -12.97
C LYS A 176 -11.74 -6.04 -13.45
N ASP A 177 -10.83 -5.73 -12.51
CA ASP A 177 -9.49 -5.26 -12.84
C ASP A 177 -8.58 -6.45 -13.17
N LEU A 178 -8.75 -7.55 -12.46
CA LEU A 178 -8.02 -8.80 -12.70
C LEU A 178 -8.29 -9.40 -14.08
N ALA A 179 -9.54 -9.31 -14.56
CA ALA A 179 -9.93 -9.80 -15.88
C ALA A 179 -9.11 -9.18 -17.02
N LYS A 180 -8.62 -7.94 -16.86
CA LYS A 180 -7.80 -7.24 -17.85
C LYS A 180 -6.41 -7.88 -18.04
N TYR A 181 -5.94 -8.61 -17.04
CA TYR A 181 -4.57 -9.15 -16.99
C TYR A 181 -4.51 -10.67 -17.16
N LYS A 182 -5.65 -11.34 -17.26
CA LYS A 182 -5.73 -12.79 -17.42
C LYS A 182 -4.94 -13.26 -18.63
N GLY A 183 -3.99 -14.18 -18.41
CA GLY A 183 -3.13 -14.79 -19.42
C GLY A 183 -2.04 -13.86 -19.99
N ARG A 184 -1.85 -12.66 -19.46
CA ARG A 184 -0.82 -11.74 -19.94
C ARG A 184 0.61 -12.15 -19.57
N TYR A 185 0.77 -13.02 -18.60
CA TYR A 185 2.06 -13.42 -18.06
C TYR A 185 2.41 -14.89 -18.35
N LYS A 186 1.65 -15.53 -19.24
CA LYS A 186 1.83 -16.94 -19.62
C LYS A 186 3.20 -17.26 -20.23
N GLU A 187 3.88 -16.28 -20.83
CA GLU A 187 5.21 -16.42 -21.44
C GLU A 187 6.35 -16.47 -20.41
N GLY A 188 6.03 -16.33 -19.11
CA GLY A 188 7.01 -16.43 -18.03
C GLY A 188 7.82 -15.16 -17.75
N TYR A 189 8.72 -15.26 -16.79
CA TYR A 189 9.44 -14.09 -16.25
C TYR A 189 10.54 -13.55 -17.19
N SER A 190 11.16 -14.40 -17.99
CA SER A 190 12.23 -14.01 -18.91
C SER A 190 11.76 -12.96 -19.91
N THR A 191 10.62 -13.22 -20.55
CA THR A 191 9.98 -12.29 -21.50
C THR A 191 9.60 -10.99 -20.82
N ILE A 192 8.95 -11.05 -19.66
CA ILE A 192 8.52 -9.85 -18.90
C ILE A 192 9.72 -8.96 -18.55
N ARG A 193 10.82 -9.55 -18.10
CA ARG A 193 12.05 -8.80 -17.75
C ARG A 193 12.66 -8.13 -18.96
N THR A 194 12.78 -8.86 -20.07
CA THR A 194 13.33 -8.32 -21.31
C THR A 194 12.48 -7.16 -21.83
N ASP A 195 11.18 -7.34 -21.90
CA ASP A 195 10.25 -6.28 -22.36
C ASP A 195 10.32 -5.03 -21.48
N ARG A 196 10.39 -5.22 -20.15
CA ARG A 196 10.55 -4.13 -19.20
C ARG A 196 11.86 -3.39 -19.42
N TYR A 197 12.97 -4.10 -19.56
CA TYR A 197 14.28 -3.50 -19.80
C TYR A 197 14.30 -2.69 -21.10
N GLN A 198 13.77 -3.23 -22.19
CA GLN A 198 13.65 -2.52 -23.46
C GLN A 198 12.82 -1.24 -23.33
N LYS A 199 11.71 -1.27 -22.60
CA LYS A 199 10.91 -0.07 -22.30
C LYS A 199 11.68 0.95 -21.47
N MET A 200 12.49 0.52 -20.52
CA MET A 200 13.32 1.42 -19.71
C MET A 200 14.37 2.13 -20.57
N LEU A 201 15.01 1.42 -21.51
CA LEU A 201 15.91 2.01 -22.51
C LEU A 201 15.19 3.02 -23.41
N GLN A 202 14.04 2.64 -23.97
CA GLN A 202 13.22 3.51 -24.83
C GLN A 202 12.78 4.80 -24.14
N HIS A 203 12.52 4.74 -22.84
CA HIS A 203 12.13 5.90 -22.03
C HIS A 203 13.32 6.69 -21.46
N GLY A 204 14.55 6.28 -21.75
CA GLY A 204 15.76 6.93 -21.25
C GLY A 204 15.88 6.85 -19.72
N LEU A 205 15.31 5.80 -19.10
CA LEU A 205 15.45 5.56 -17.64
C LEU A 205 16.79 4.95 -17.30
N VAL A 206 17.33 4.16 -18.21
CA VAL A 206 18.64 3.52 -18.12
C VAL A 206 19.29 3.56 -19.50
N THR A 207 20.61 3.36 -19.54
CA THR A 207 21.37 3.14 -20.79
C THR A 207 22.03 1.78 -20.74
N GLU A 208 22.40 1.22 -21.90
CA GLU A 208 23.11 -0.07 -21.97
C GLU A 208 24.42 -0.03 -21.20
N ASP A 209 25.14 1.11 -21.24
CA ASP A 209 26.40 1.30 -20.51
C ASP A 209 26.20 1.38 -18.99
N SER A 210 25.05 1.89 -18.53
CA SER A 210 24.79 2.08 -17.10
C SER A 210 24.15 0.88 -16.42
N THR A 211 23.50 0.01 -17.18
CA THR A 211 22.67 -1.05 -16.63
C THR A 211 22.68 -2.28 -17.52
N THR A 212 23.14 -3.39 -16.98
CA THR A 212 23.09 -4.70 -17.61
C THR A 212 21.95 -5.51 -17.00
N LEU A 213 21.13 -6.13 -17.86
CA LEU A 213 20.12 -7.07 -17.40
C LEU A 213 20.81 -8.39 -16.97
N TRP A 214 20.84 -8.65 -15.66
CA TRP A 214 21.41 -9.85 -15.10
C TRP A 214 20.66 -11.10 -15.61
N PRO A 215 21.33 -12.23 -15.83
CA PRO A 215 20.67 -13.47 -16.20
C PRO A 215 19.66 -13.90 -15.13
N LEU A 216 18.57 -14.51 -15.54
CA LEU A 216 17.62 -15.12 -14.62
C LEU A 216 18.22 -16.45 -14.12
N GLU A 217 18.20 -16.68 -12.80
CA GLU A 217 18.63 -17.97 -12.25
C GLU A 217 17.68 -19.09 -12.74
N GLU A 218 18.19 -20.30 -12.96
CA GLU A 218 17.40 -21.45 -13.49
C GLU A 218 16.14 -21.75 -12.66
N GLN A 219 16.23 -21.63 -11.32
CA GLN A 219 15.09 -21.82 -10.43
C GLN A 219 13.93 -20.85 -10.69
N TRP A 220 14.18 -19.78 -11.43
CA TRP A 220 13.26 -18.72 -11.79
C TRP A 220 12.92 -18.74 -13.29
N GLY A 221 13.17 -19.86 -13.96
CA GLY A 221 12.89 -20.06 -15.38
C GLY A 221 11.43 -19.82 -15.76
N GLU A 222 11.17 -19.88 -17.04
CA GLU A 222 9.89 -19.46 -17.65
C GLU A 222 8.66 -20.14 -17.03
N HIS A 223 8.80 -21.41 -16.62
CA HIS A 223 7.72 -22.21 -16.01
C HIS A 223 8.26 -23.00 -14.82
N GLY A 224 8.71 -22.32 -13.76
CA GLY A 224 9.18 -22.95 -12.54
C GLY A 224 8.13 -23.83 -11.84
N GLU A 225 8.55 -24.56 -10.80
CA GLU A 225 7.72 -25.50 -10.02
C GLU A 225 6.36 -24.95 -9.59
N TYR A 226 6.25 -23.63 -9.44
CA TYR A 226 5.05 -22.98 -8.92
C TYR A 226 4.17 -22.36 -10.01
N TRP A 227 4.50 -22.55 -11.29
CA TRP A 227 3.63 -22.12 -12.37
C TRP A 227 2.42 -23.09 -12.49
N PRO A 228 1.18 -22.64 -12.66
CA PRO A 228 0.66 -21.29 -12.98
C PRO A 228 0.32 -20.41 -11.76
N TRP A 229 0.69 -20.79 -10.54
CA TRP A 229 0.43 -19.99 -9.34
C TRP A 229 1.18 -18.63 -9.39
N ASP A 230 2.41 -18.63 -9.88
CA ASP A 230 3.20 -17.41 -10.08
C ASP A 230 2.57 -16.49 -11.14
N GLU A 231 2.07 -17.05 -12.26
CA GLU A 231 1.34 -16.28 -13.27
C GLU A 231 0.15 -15.54 -12.63
N ARG A 232 -0.65 -16.25 -11.83
CA ARG A 232 -1.80 -15.64 -11.14
C ARG A 232 -1.38 -14.52 -10.20
N ASN A 233 -0.27 -14.65 -9.50
CA ASN A 233 0.23 -13.58 -8.63
C ASN A 233 0.63 -12.33 -9.45
N MET A 234 1.22 -12.50 -10.61
CA MET A 234 1.56 -11.39 -11.52
C MET A 234 0.30 -10.69 -12.05
N GLU A 235 -0.73 -11.45 -12.43
CA GLU A 235 -2.02 -10.90 -12.86
C GLU A 235 -2.66 -10.05 -11.75
N VAL A 236 -2.67 -10.56 -10.52
CA VAL A 236 -3.23 -9.86 -9.36
C VAL A 236 -2.41 -8.61 -9.04
N TYR A 237 -1.08 -8.71 -9.04
CA TYR A 237 -0.22 -7.56 -8.83
C TYR A 237 -0.50 -6.42 -9.84
N ALA A 238 -0.57 -6.77 -11.11
CA ALA A 238 -0.87 -5.79 -12.17
C ALA A 238 -2.26 -5.17 -11.99
N ALA A 239 -3.25 -5.96 -11.60
CA ALA A 239 -4.59 -5.46 -11.30
C ALA A 239 -4.63 -4.52 -10.08
N MET A 240 -3.81 -4.78 -9.05
CA MET A 240 -3.66 -3.89 -7.91
C MET A 240 -3.03 -2.55 -8.31
N VAL A 241 -2.01 -2.57 -9.17
CA VAL A 241 -1.37 -1.36 -9.71
C VAL A 241 -2.36 -0.58 -10.59
N ASP A 242 -3.13 -1.26 -11.44
CA ASP A 242 -4.19 -0.65 -12.26
C ASP A 242 -5.25 0.05 -11.38
N SER A 243 -5.70 -0.61 -10.31
CA SER A 243 -6.65 0.00 -9.36
C SER A 243 -6.07 1.26 -8.70
N MET A 244 -4.77 1.26 -8.39
CA MET A 244 -4.08 2.44 -7.83
C MET A 244 -3.99 3.56 -8.87
N ASP A 245 -3.64 3.25 -10.12
CA ASP A 245 -3.56 4.23 -11.21
C ASP A 245 -4.92 4.89 -11.49
N GLN A 246 -6.02 4.10 -11.48
CA GLN A 246 -7.38 4.62 -11.55
C GLN A 246 -7.67 5.59 -10.38
N GLY A 247 -7.22 5.25 -9.18
CA GLY A 247 -7.35 6.11 -7.99
C GLY A 247 -6.59 7.43 -8.15
N ILE A 248 -5.36 7.39 -8.66
CA ILE A 248 -4.57 8.59 -8.97
C ILE A 248 -5.30 9.44 -10.02
N GLY A 249 -5.85 8.82 -11.05
CA GLY A 249 -6.65 9.51 -12.07
C GLY A 249 -7.84 10.28 -11.47
N LYS A 250 -8.58 9.68 -10.54
CA LYS A 250 -9.67 10.35 -9.81
C LYS A 250 -9.19 11.57 -9.01
N ILE A 251 -8.02 11.47 -8.36
CA ILE A 251 -7.43 12.56 -7.58
C ILE A 251 -7.05 13.74 -8.50
N VAL A 252 -6.36 13.44 -9.61
CA VAL A 252 -6.01 14.46 -10.62
C VAL A 252 -7.26 15.13 -11.15
N GLN A 253 -8.28 14.37 -11.53
CA GLN A 253 -9.56 14.89 -12.00
C GLN A 253 -10.25 15.78 -10.94
N ALA A 254 -10.14 15.44 -9.66
CA ALA A 254 -10.69 16.28 -8.59
C ALA A 254 -9.96 17.62 -8.51
N LEU A 255 -8.63 17.65 -8.60
CA LEU A 255 -7.83 18.88 -8.66
C LEU A 255 -8.19 19.75 -9.87
N GLU A 256 -8.38 19.15 -11.04
CA GLU A 256 -8.80 19.84 -12.27
C GLU A 256 -10.19 20.44 -12.13
N THR A 257 -11.17 19.65 -11.67
CA THR A 257 -12.57 20.08 -11.54
C THR A 257 -12.79 21.13 -10.45
N THR A 258 -11.88 21.21 -9.48
CA THR A 258 -11.88 22.26 -8.44
C THR A 258 -10.94 23.44 -8.77
N ASN A 259 -10.37 23.49 -9.99
CA ASN A 259 -9.43 24.52 -10.46
C ASN A 259 -8.15 24.64 -9.58
N GLN A 260 -7.73 23.57 -8.93
CA GLN A 260 -6.54 23.57 -8.06
C GLN A 260 -5.31 22.96 -8.73
N PHE A 261 -5.47 22.23 -9.85
CA PHE A 261 -4.39 21.46 -10.49
C PHE A 261 -3.18 22.30 -10.87
N ASN A 262 -3.41 23.45 -11.53
CA ASN A 262 -2.32 24.33 -12.02
C ASN A 262 -1.53 25.01 -10.89
N ASN A 263 -2.02 25.00 -9.67
CA ASN A 263 -1.36 25.53 -8.48
C ASN A 263 -1.02 24.44 -7.45
N THR A 264 -0.89 23.19 -7.90
CA THR A 264 -0.57 22.05 -7.06
C THR A 264 0.67 21.32 -7.57
N LEU A 265 1.69 21.21 -6.73
CA LEU A 265 2.83 20.32 -6.99
C LEU A 265 2.42 18.88 -6.65
N VAL A 266 2.37 18.02 -7.65
CA VAL A 266 2.09 16.58 -7.49
C VAL A 266 3.40 15.80 -7.56
N CYS A 267 3.75 15.13 -6.45
CA CYS A 267 4.93 14.26 -6.36
C CYS A 267 4.50 12.79 -6.30
N TYR A 268 5.03 11.96 -7.20
CA TYR A 268 4.84 10.50 -7.17
C TYR A 268 6.15 9.81 -6.86
N MET A 269 6.13 8.89 -5.89
CA MET A 269 7.31 8.13 -5.47
C MET A 269 6.92 6.78 -4.88
N GLN A 270 7.89 5.86 -4.76
CA GLN A 270 7.74 4.57 -4.09
C GLN A 270 8.48 4.58 -2.75
N ASP A 271 7.91 3.95 -1.73
CA ASP A 271 8.53 3.87 -0.40
C ASP A 271 9.58 2.74 -0.29
N ASN A 272 9.59 1.78 -1.22
CA ASN A 272 10.63 0.76 -1.35
C ASN A 272 10.64 0.15 -2.76
N GLY A 273 11.68 -0.55 -3.07
CA GLY A 273 11.80 -1.34 -4.28
C GLY A 273 10.98 -2.63 -4.23
N GLY A 274 11.20 -3.51 -5.21
CA GLY A 274 10.57 -4.82 -5.28
C GLY A 274 10.82 -5.64 -4.02
N CYS A 275 9.86 -6.46 -3.62
CA CYS A 275 9.88 -7.27 -2.41
C CYS A 275 9.92 -8.77 -2.76
N ALA A 276 10.67 -9.54 -1.97
CA ALA A 276 10.83 -11.00 -2.12
C ALA A 276 9.98 -11.83 -1.15
N GLU A 277 9.03 -11.22 -0.44
CA GLU A 277 8.23 -11.90 0.59
C GLU A 277 7.16 -12.80 -0.02
N GLY A 278 7.51 -14.07 -0.21
CA GLY A 278 6.66 -15.09 -0.81
C GLY A 278 5.75 -15.79 0.21
N MET A 279 4.85 -15.07 0.86
CA MET A 279 3.92 -15.66 1.83
C MET A 279 3.03 -16.71 1.18
N GLY A 280 2.97 -17.88 1.79
CA GLY A 280 2.20 -19.02 1.27
C GLY A 280 2.90 -19.84 0.18
N ARG A 281 4.03 -19.40 -0.36
CA ARG A 281 4.70 -20.08 -1.48
C ARG A 281 5.12 -21.51 -1.15
N ARG A 282 5.62 -21.76 0.06
CA ARG A 282 6.19 -23.05 0.48
C ARG A 282 5.20 -23.98 1.19
N SER A 283 4.00 -23.53 1.48
CA SER A 283 2.96 -24.32 2.14
C SER A 283 1.97 -24.88 1.14
N ILE A 284 1.35 -26.02 1.48
CA ILE A 284 0.24 -26.56 0.69
C ILE A 284 -1.05 -25.89 1.18
N GLY A 285 -1.76 -25.25 0.26
CA GLY A 285 -3.00 -24.58 0.56
C GLY A 285 -4.21 -25.51 0.60
N LYS A 286 -5.22 -25.14 1.38
CA LYS A 286 -6.49 -25.86 1.42
C LYS A 286 -7.45 -25.31 0.36
N PRO A 287 -8.26 -26.15 -0.28
CA PRO A 287 -9.31 -25.69 -1.19
C PRO A 287 -10.34 -24.82 -0.44
N ARG A 288 -11.03 -23.96 -1.16
CA ARG A 288 -12.13 -23.18 -0.60
C ARG A 288 -13.30 -24.11 -0.28
N ALA A 289 -13.90 -23.94 0.90
CA ALA A 289 -15.14 -24.63 1.25
C ALA A 289 -16.27 -24.20 0.30
N SER A 290 -17.21 -25.07 0.00
CA SER A 290 -18.38 -24.78 -0.85
C SER A 290 -19.33 -23.77 -0.18
N THR A 291 -19.42 -23.81 1.15
CA THR A 291 -20.20 -22.89 1.98
C THR A 291 -19.33 -22.36 3.12
N PRO A 292 -19.65 -21.16 3.65
CA PRO A 292 -18.87 -20.63 4.78
C PRO A 292 -19.05 -21.50 6.03
N PRO A 293 -17.96 -22.08 6.57
CA PRO A 293 -18.05 -22.96 7.74
C PRO A 293 -18.09 -22.21 9.08
N LEU A 294 -17.85 -20.89 9.06
CA LEU A 294 -17.85 -20.06 10.27
C LEU A 294 -19.02 -19.07 10.22
N PRO A 295 -19.51 -18.61 11.37
CA PRO A 295 -20.54 -17.58 11.40
C PRO A 295 -20.01 -16.27 10.79
N PRO A 296 -20.87 -15.50 10.08
CA PRO A 296 -20.46 -14.21 9.54
C PRO A 296 -20.09 -13.24 10.67
N MET A 297 -19.12 -12.37 10.41
CA MET A 297 -18.70 -11.33 11.35
C MET A 297 -19.75 -10.20 11.36
N LYS A 298 -19.94 -9.58 12.54
CA LYS A 298 -20.77 -8.37 12.64
C LYS A 298 -20.12 -7.23 11.83
N ALA A 299 -20.97 -6.38 11.26
CA ALA A 299 -20.50 -5.25 10.46
C ALA A 299 -19.58 -4.29 11.24
N ASP A 300 -19.83 -4.09 12.52
CA ASP A 300 -19.09 -3.21 13.42
C ASP A 300 -17.83 -3.84 14.02
N THR A 301 -17.57 -5.13 13.78
CA THR A 301 -16.36 -5.79 14.27
C THR A 301 -15.12 -5.11 13.70
N LEU A 302 -14.25 -4.62 14.57
CA LEU A 302 -12.96 -4.02 14.17
C LEU A 302 -11.98 -5.11 13.74
N GLN A 303 -11.37 -4.93 12.58
CA GLN A 303 -10.28 -5.79 12.16
C GLN A 303 -8.96 -5.27 12.74
N VAL A 304 -8.31 -6.07 13.57
CA VAL A 304 -7.02 -5.71 14.20
C VAL A 304 -5.89 -6.66 13.78
N ASP A 305 -6.24 -7.83 13.29
CA ASP A 305 -5.26 -8.83 12.86
C ASP A 305 -4.79 -8.54 11.43
N MET A 306 -3.47 -8.50 11.23
CA MET A 306 -2.87 -8.33 9.91
C MET A 306 -3.28 -9.47 8.98
N ILE A 307 -3.33 -10.70 9.50
CA ILE A 307 -3.85 -11.87 8.80
C ILE A 307 -5.19 -12.23 9.46
N PRO A 308 -6.33 -11.87 8.86
CA PRO A 308 -7.64 -12.21 9.38
C PRO A 308 -7.83 -13.73 9.46
N LYS A 309 -8.55 -14.20 10.47
CA LYS A 309 -8.89 -15.63 10.58
C LYS A 309 -9.92 -16.05 9.54
N GLN A 310 -10.82 -15.13 9.20
CA GLN A 310 -11.92 -15.33 8.27
C GLN A 310 -12.31 -14.04 7.54
N THR A 311 -13.02 -14.18 6.46
CA THR A 311 -13.74 -13.10 5.78
C THR A 311 -15.01 -12.71 6.53
N ARG A 312 -15.62 -11.59 6.18
CA ARG A 312 -16.88 -11.13 6.79
C ARG A 312 -18.02 -12.12 6.66
N ASP A 313 -18.07 -12.85 5.55
CA ASP A 313 -19.08 -13.87 5.26
C ASP A 313 -18.75 -15.27 5.81
N GLY A 314 -17.67 -15.42 6.59
CA GLY A 314 -17.36 -16.64 7.35
C GLY A 314 -16.48 -17.66 6.63
N TYR A 315 -15.80 -17.31 5.54
CA TYR A 315 -14.78 -18.19 4.96
C TYR A 315 -13.44 -18.04 5.69
N PRO A 316 -12.79 -19.14 6.10
CA PRO A 316 -11.43 -19.07 6.63
C PRO A 316 -10.46 -18.48 5.62
N VAL A 317 -9.54 -17.63 6.07
CA VAL A 317 -8.48 -17.10 5.22
C VAL A 317 -7.44 -18.17 4.98
N ARG A 318 -7.08 -18.36 3.69
CA ARG A 318 -6.26 -19.46 3.21
C ARG A 318 -4.92 -18.96 2.68
N GLN A 319 -3.91 -19.77 2.85
CA GLN A 319 -2.57 -19.55 2.32
C GLN A 319 -2.07 -20.84 1.65
N GLY A 320 -1.09 -20.72 0.79
CA GLY A 320 -0.36 -21.87 0.28
C GLY A 320 -0.50 -22.13 -1.21
N LYS A 321 0.38 -23.00 -1.72
CA LYS A 321 0.36 -23.49 -3.09
C LYS A 321 -1.00 -24.14 -3.37
N GLY A 322 -1.61 -23.81 -4.50
CA GLY A 322 -2.97 -24.26 -4.85
C GLY A 322 -4.08 -23.27 -4.41
N VAL A 323 -3.76 -22.24 -3.61
CA VAL A 323 -4.67 -21.13 -3.33
C VAL A 323 -4.35 -20.00 -4.31
N LEU A 324 -5.28 -19.70 -5.19
CA LEU A 324 -5.08 -18.62 -6.18
C LEU A 324 -5.31 -17.27 -5.53
N ALA A 325 -4.36 -16.36 -5.70
CA ALA A 325 -4.43 -14.98 -5.24
C ALA A 325 -5.61 -14.22 -5.88
N GLY A 326 -6.05 -13.15 -5.22
CA GLY A 326 -7.10 -12.24 -5.68
C GLY A 326 -8.25 -12.08 -4.70
N PRO A 327 -8.96 -13.16 -4.32
CA PRO A 327 -10.13 -13.08 -3.43
C PRO A 327 -9.80 -12.73 -1.97
N ALA A 328 -10.79 -12.18 -1.27
CA ALA A 328 -10.69 -11.76 0.13
C ALA A 328 -10.34 -12.90 1.11
N ASP A 329 -10.69 -14.14 0.79
CA ASP A 329 -10.43 -15.33 1.59
C ASP A 329 -9.04 -15.94 1.35
N THR A 330 -8.13 -15.18 0.73
CA THR A 330 -6.74 -15.59 0.49
C THR A 330 -5.76 -14.63 1.14
N TYR A 331 -4.61 -15.13 1.57
CA TYR A 331 -3.52 -14.30 2.07
C TYR A 331 -2.20 -14.77 1.47
N ILE A 332 -1.95 -14.32 0.27
CA ILE A 332 -0.84 -14.74 -0.57
C ILE A 332 0.11 -13.56 -0.72
N GLY A 333 1.40 -13.83 -0.56
CA GLY A 333 2.46 -12.89 -0.84
C GLY A 333 2.80 -12.82 -2.32
N TYR A 334 3.87 -12.14 -2.64
CA TYR A 334 4.36 -12.09 -4.01
C TYR A 334 4.74 -13.48 -4.49
N GLY A 335 4.53 -13.74 -5.76
CA GLY A 335 4.94 -14.98 -6.39
C GLY A 335 6.46 -15.09 -6.40
N LEU A 336 7.05 -14.83 -7.50
CA LEU A 336 8.48 -14.56 -7.58
C LEU A 336 8.72 -13.09 -7.28
N SER A 337 9.74 -12.89 -6.53
CA SER A 337 10.19 -11.59 -6.12
C SER A 337 10.21 -10.60 -7.28
N LEU A 338 9.47 -9.51 -7.11
CA LEU A 338 9.56 -8.35 -7.99
C LEU A 338 10.99 -7.80 -8.15
N ILE A 339 11.89 -8.16 -7.22
CA ILE A 339 13.33 -7.85 -7.32
C ILE A 339 13.94 -8.55 -8.53
N HIS A 340 13.48 -9.75 -8.85
CA HIS A 340 14.02 -10.55 -9.94
C HIS A 340 13.35 -10.24 -11.30
N ILE A 341 12.28 -9.49 -11.30
CA ILE A 341 11.62 -8.99 -12.51
C ILE A 341 12.14 -7.59 -12.85
#